data_35b891db758bf220e9d35f50499eb801
#
_entry.id   35b891db758bf220e9d35f50499eb801
#
_cell.length_a   1.000
_cell.length_b   1.000
_cell.length_c   1.000
_cell.angle_alpha   90.00
_cell.angle_beta   90.00
_cell.angle_gamma   90.00
#
_symmetry.space_group_name_H-M   'P 1'
#
loop_
_entity.id
_entity.type
_entity.pdbx_description
1 polymer ?
#
loop_
_entity_poly.entity_id
_entity_poly.type
_entity_poly.pdbx_seq_one_letter_code
_entity_poly.pdbx_strand_id
1 'polypeptide(L)'
;MSPSPISYESGIGRRDFFCSGGSAILGSLVAALLGGAKPARAQTISGNVPEVDRATVRVVTDNYHFALSPSGKIGDVEVGRVGFPLSDQPPERVLLSEFGLSMHLETQRGNETRNVLIDFGYSSPTLLNNIDILGIDPAKLDAMVLSHGHYDHFGGMVGFLRATQGKRKPKLPLYIGGEECFCSRQFTAGPTPLNFGALDRKAIAEADLVVTTAEGPAVIADHAFVTGHIPRATFERVLSPTRMKVGIDNGLGCFPDKMPPDRRPIDWAPDEFDHEISTCVNVKGRGLLVMTSCGHRGVVNAVKQAMAVSGLQKVHAVLGGFHLAPHNEDYVRQTIKGLVDLDVDHIVPMHCTGEPFYEILKAELPKKVIRSYTGTKLVFGA
;
A
#
# COMPACT_ATOMS: atom_id res chain seq x y z
N MET A 1 -36.65 15.33 -23.14
CA MET A 1 -35.86 16.48 -22.67
C MET A 1 -34.67 15.92 -21.94
N SER A 2 -33.53 15.91 -22.58
CA SER A 2 -32.25 15.41 -22.02
C SER A 2 -31.57 16.54 -21.26
N PRO A 3 -30.98 16.33 -20.09
CA PRO A 3 -30.25 17.38 -19.40
C PRO A 3 -28.88 17.62 -20.03
N SER A 4 -28.54 18.90 -20.18
CA SER A 4 -27.25 19.37 -20.67
C SER A 4 -26.13 19.13 -19.67
N PRO A 5 -24.87 18.92 -20.12
CA PRO A 5 -23.75 18.73 -19.24
C PRO A 5 -23.29 20.04 -18.59
N ILE A 6 -22.94 19.95 -17.32
CA ILE A 6 -22.37 21.04 -16.52
C ILE A 6 -20.91 21.22 -16.93
N SER A 7 -20.56 22.38 -17.47
CA SER A 7 -19.19 22.78 -17.76
C SER A 7 -18.55 23.43 -16.53
N TYR A 8 -17.42 22.90 -16.07
CA TYR A 8 -16.56 23.56 -15.10
C TYR A 8 -15.55 24.45 -15.82
N GLU A 9 -15.66 25.74 -15.66
CA GLU A 9 -14.62 26.69 -16.04
C GLU A 9 -13.60 26.79 -14.88
N SER A 10 -12.36 26.38 -15.16
CA SER A 10 -11.22 26.59 -14.28
C SER A 10 -10.52 27.90 -14.62
N GLY A 11 -10.82 28.96 -13.90
CA GLY A 11 -10.11 30.23 -14.00
C GLY A 11 -8.96 30.29 -12.98
N ILE A 12 -7.73 29.98 -13.40
CA ILE A 12 -6.52 30.37 -12.68
C ILE A 12 -5.62 31.16 -13.62
N GLY A 13 -5.54 32.46 -13.40
CA GLY A 13 -4.72 33.38 -14.16
C GLY A 13 -3.23 33.15 -13.93
N ARG A 14 -2.48 33.00 -15.00
CA ARG A 14 -1.02 33.03 -15.02
C ARG A 14 -0.53 34.46 -14.74
N ARG A 15 0.33 34.63 -13.74
CA ARG A 15 1.18 35.81 -13.61
C ARG A 15 2.57 35.46 -14.11
N ASP A 16 2.94 36.07 -15.22
CA ASP A 16 4.29 36.04 -15.76
C ASP A 16 5.24 36.82 -14.85
N PHE A 17 6.32 36.18 -14.42
CA PHE A 17 7.48 36.85 -13.89
C PHE A 17 8.67 36.58 -14.81
N PHE A 18 8.97 37.55 -15.65
CA PHE A 18 10.28 37.66 -16.31
C PHE A 18 11.31 38.13 -15.27
N CYS A 19 12.37 37.42 -15.10
CA CYS A 19 13.65 37.96 -14.64
C CYS A 19 14.76 37.37 -15.49
N SER A 20 15.38 38.29 -16.22
CA SER A 20 16.54 38.09 -17.05
C SER A 20 17.84 38.08 -16.23
N GLY A 21 18.77 37.24 -16.62
CA GLY A 21 20.22 37.48 -16.54
C GLY A 21 20.97 36.80 -15.40
N GLY A 22 21.93 35.95 -15.77
CA GLY A 22 23.00 35.50 -14.89
C GLY A 22 23.50 34.07 -15.25
N SER A 23 24.30 33.99 -16.31
CA SER A 23 25.03 32.77 -16.67
C SER A 23 26.14 32.42 -15.67
N ALA A 24 26.38 31.15 -15.57
CA ALA A 24 27.65 30.46 -15.38
C ALA A 24 27.97 29.90 -14.00
N ILE A 25 28.29 28.60 -14.03
CA ILE A 25 29.16 27.84 -13.13
C ILE A 25 28.53 27.44 -11.77
N LEU A 26 27.70 26.39 -11.81
CA LEU A 26 27.45 25.53 -10.64
C LEU A 26 27.00 24.10 -11.05
N GLY A 27 27.63 23.60 -12.11
CA GLY A 27 27.29 22.27 -12.68
C GLY A 27 27.95 21.05 -12.02
N SER A 28 28.81 21.22 -11.01
CA SER A 28 29.63 20.11 -10.51
C SER A 28 29.46 19.73 -9.05
N LEU A 29 28.59 20.42 -8.29
CA LEU A 29 28.39 20.09 -6.86
C LEU A 29 27.06 19.39 -6.54
N VAL A 30 26.11 19.33 -7.47
CA VAL A 30 24.81 18.67 -7.21
C VAL A 30 24.88 17.14 -7.34
N ALA A 31 25.82 16.63 -8.11
CA ALA A 31 25.98 15.18 -8.27
C ALA A 31 26.54 14.46 -7.02
N ALA A 32 27.23 15.19 -6.15
CA ALA A 32 27.82 14.59 -4.94
C ALA A 32 26.85 14.49 -3.76
N LEU A 33 25.73 15.24 -3.76
CA LEU A 33 24.72 15.19 -2.71
C LEU A 33 23.60 14.16 -2.99
N LEU A 34 23.50 13.64 -4.23
CA LEU A 34 22.59 12.55 -4.58
C LEU A 34 23.19 11.15 -4.38
N GLY A 35 24.45 11.09 -3.96
CA GLY A 35 25.11 9.87 -3.50
C GLY A 35 24.60 9.40 -2.15
N GLY A 36 23.29 9.36 -1.97
CA GLY A 36 22.62 8.85 -0.79
C GLY A 36 23.12 7.46 -0.43
N ALA A 37 23.25 7.18 0.86
CA ALA A 37 23.62 5.90 1.42
C ALA A 37 22.97 4.77 0.59
N LYS A 38 23.77 3.75 0.21
CA LYS A 38 23.23 2.59 -0.49
C LYS A 38 22.05 2.08 0.30
N PRO A 39 20.89 1.82 -0.33
CA PRO A 39 19.75 1.28 0.38
C PRO A 39 20.21 0.01 1.11
N ALA A 40 19.83 -0.11 2.38
CA ALA A 40 20.12 -1.31 3.15
C ALA A 40 19.40 -2.48 2.46
N ARG A 41 20.06 -3.61 2.27
CA ARG A 41 19.37 -4.83 1.87
C ARG A 41 18.59 -5.36 3.06
N ALA A 42 17.35 -5.76 2.82
CA ALA A 42 16.54 -6.44 3.82
C ALA A 42 17.26 -7.69 4.32
N GLN A 43 17.15 -7.95 5.62
CA GLN A 43 17.66 -9.18 6.21
C GLN A 43 16.82 -10.35 5.70
N THR A 44 17.41 -11.25 4.93
CA THR A 44 16.73 -12.42 4.37
C THR A 44 16.22 -13.32 5.50
N ILE A 45 15.01 -13.84 5.35
CA ILE A 45 14.46 -14.82 6.28
C ILE A 45 15.25 -16.13 6.11
N SER A 46 15.99 -16.52 7.15
CA SER A 46 16.63 -17.82 7.25
C SER A 46 15.98 -18.60 8.39
N GLY A 47 14.91 -19.34 8.11
CA GLY A 47 14.20 -20.09 9.13
C GLY A 47 12.73 -19.70 9.30
N ASN A 48 12.15 -19.95 10.45
CA ASN A 48 10.75 -19.68 10.74
C ASN A 48 10.46 -18.18 10.80
N VAL A 49 9.34 -17.75 10.20
CA VAL A 49 8.83 -16.39 10.34
C VAL A 49 8.41 -16.10 11.78
N PRO A 50 8.49 -14.82 12.25
CA PRO A 50 8.03 -14.46 13.58
C PRO A 50 6.55 -14.83 13.79
N GLU A 51 6.24 -15.34 14.99
CA GLU A 51 4.88 -15.58 15.44
C GLU A 51 4.48 -14.53 16.47
N VAL A 52 3.23 -14.07 16.41
CA VAL A 52 2.67 -13.10 17.37
C VAL A 52 1.40 -13.64 17.99
N ASP A 53 1.09 -13.18 19.21
CA ASP A 53 -0.12 -13.61 19.92
C ASP A 53 -1.37 -12.96 19.33
N ARG A 54 -1.22 -11.71 18.87
CA ARG A 54 -2.33 -10.89 18.34
C ARG A 54 -1.85 -9.96 17.25
N ALA A 55 -2.71 -9.76 16.24
CA ALA A 55 -2.57 -8.74 15.22
C ALA A 55 -3.84 -7.90 15.12
N THR A 56 -3.69 -6.58 15.05
CA THR A 56 -4.77 -5.63 14.83
C THR A 56 -4.48 -4.84 13.58
N VAL A 57 -5.37 -4.89 12.60
CA VAL A 57 -5.28 -4.10 11.37
C VAL A 57 -6.35 -2.99 11.43
N ARG A 58 -5.91 -1.74 11.27
CA ARG A 58 -6.80 -0.57 11.12
C ARG A 58 -6.73 -0.08 9.69
N VAL A 59 -7.87 0.03 9.03
CA VAL A 59 -7.97 0.64 7.69
C VAL A 59 -7.96 2.15 7.86
N VAL A 60 -6.83 2.78 7.51
CA VAL A 60 -6.64 4.22 7.67
C VAL A 60 -7.32 4.98 6.56
N THR A 61 -7.19 4.49 5.32
CA THR A 61 -7.80 5.07 4.12
C THR A 61 -8.23 3.94 3.18
N ASP A 62 -9.43 4.05 2.64
CA ASP A 62 -10.03 3.17 1.63
C ASP A 62 -11.09 3.96 0.85
N ASN A 63 -11.66 3.39 -0.20
CA ASN A 63 -12.64 4.03 -1.09
C ASN A 63 -13.93 4.44 -0.39
N TYR A 64 -14.28 3.79 0.71
CA TYR A 64 -15.56 3.99 1.39
C TYR A 64 -15.41 4.22 2.88
N HIS A 65 -16.29 5.08 3.42
CA HIS A 65 -16.55 5.22 4.84
C HIS A 65 -18.05 5.10 5.10
N PHE A 66 -18.43 4.27 6.07
CA PHE A 66 -19.82 4.16 6.49
C PHE A 66 -19.93 4.22 8.02
N ALA A 67 -20.17 5.43 8.53
CA ALA A 67 -20.16 5.75 9.95
C ALA A 67 -21.21 4.98 10.79
N LEU A 68 -22.27 4.47 10.16
CA LEU A 68 -23.35 3.73 10.83
C LEU A 68 -23.15 2.21 10.78
N SER A 69 -22.03 1.72 10.24
CA SER A 69 -21.76 0.28 10.21
C SER A 69 -21.51 -0.24 11.62
N PRO A 70 -22.24 -1.30 12.06
CA PRO A 70 -22.09 -1.81 13.41
C PRO A 70 -20.75 -2.52 13.60
N SER A 71 -20.19 -2.42 14.80
CA SER A 71 -19.12 -3.31 15.28
C SER A 71 -19.70 -4.68 15.63
N GLY A 72 -18.85 -5.71 15.60
CA GLY A 72 -19.30 -7.07 15.91
C GLY A 72 -18.19 -8.09 15.79
N LYS A 73 -18.58 -9.34 15.57
CA LYS A 73 -17.67 -10.47 15.37
C LYS A 73 -18.11 -11.29 14.16
N ILE A 74 -17.17 -11.65 13.30
CA ILE A 74 -17.40 -12.52 12.14
C ILE A 74 -16.45 -13.70 12.26
N GLY A 75 -17.01 -14.89 12.49
CA GLY A 75 -16.23 -16.05 12.90
C GLY A 75 -15.51 -15.77 14.22
N ASP A 76 -14.20 -15.78 14.20
CA ASP A 76 -13.33 -15.49 15.35
C ASP A 76 -12.62 -14.11 15.23
N VAL A 77 -12.94 -13.34 14.19
CA VAL A 77 -12.39 -11.99 13.98
C VAL A 77 -13.29 -10.94 14.62
N GLU A 78 -12.73 -10.12 15.52
CA GLU A 78 -13.43 -8.94 16.02
C GLU A 78 -13.35 -7.81 15.00
N VAL A 79 -14.52 -7.24 14.67
CA VAL A 79 -14.64 -6.15 13.69
C VAL A 79 -15.12 -4.91 14.42
N GLY A 80 -14.20 -3.99 14.71
CA GLY A 80 -14.52 -2.67 15.23
C GLY A 80 -14.82 -1.68 14.09
N ARG A 81 -15.73 -0.76 14.34
CA ARG A 81 -16.09 0.31 13.41
C ARG A 81 -15.96 1.65 14.11
N VAL A 82 -15.24 2.56 13.47
CA VAL A 82 -15.19 3.95 13.93
C VAL A 82 -16.30 4.72 13.23
N GLY A 83 -17.28 5.16 14.03
CA GLY A 83 -18.38 5.98 13.58
C GLY A 83 -18.05 7.47 13.63
N PHE A 84 -19.03 8.26 14.06
CA PHE A 84 -18.83 9.69 14.35
C PHE A 84 -17.98 9.85 15.62
N PRO A 85 -17.03 10.79 15.65
CA PRO A 85 -16.29 11.13 16.86
C PRO A 85 -17.18 11.95 17.81
N LEU A 86 -18.14 11.27 18.46
CA LEU A 86 -19.11 11.91 19.35
C LEU A 86 -18.46 12.31 20.67
N SER A 87 -18.75 13.55 21.11
CA SER A 87 -18.35 14.11 22.40
C SER A 87 -19.44 15.08 22.87
N ASP A 88 -19.21 15.81 23.97
CA ASP A 88 -20.10 16.88 24.44
C ASP A 88 -20.15 18.08 23.49
N GLN A 89 -19.21 18.16 22.55
CA GLN A 89 -19.19 19.17 21.51
C GLN A 89 -19.57 18.55 20.16
N PRO A 90 -20.15 19.33 19.23
CA PRO A 90 -20.39 18.89 17.86
C PRO A 90 -19.10 18.39 17.21
N PRO A 91 -19.13 17.28 16.45
CA PRO A 91 -17.94 16.77 15.79
C PRO A 91 -17.49 17.73 14.68
N GLU A 92 -16.25 18.20 14.76
CA GLU A 92 -15.66 19.09 13.77
C GLU A 92 -15.07 18.33 12.58
N ARG A 93 -14.73 17.04 12.79
CA ARG A 93 -14.07 16.21 11.79
C ARG A 93 -14.65 14.80 11.78
N VAL A 94 -14.57 14.17 10.63
CA VAL A 94 -14.96 12.76 10.42
C VAL A 94 -13.86 12.06 9.61
N LEU A 95 -13.85 10.75 9.60
CA LEU A 95 -12.97 9.97 8.71
C LEU A 95 -13.30 10.29 7.25
N LEU A 96 -12.27 10.47 6.45
CA LEU A 96 -12.34 10.76 5.03
C LEU A 96 -11.99 9.53 4.21
N SER A 97 -12.67 9.32 3.10
CA SER A 97 -12.38 8.26 2.12
C SER A 97 -11.86 8.87 0.83
N GLU A 98 -10.98 8.14 0.15
CA GLU A 98 -10.46 8.51 -1.16
C GLU A 98 -10.07 7.25 -1.93
N PHE A 99 -9.89 7.36 -3.25
CA PHE A 99 -9.35 6.25 -4.03
C PHE A 99 -7.87 6.06 -3.72
N GLY A 100 -7.59 5.33 -2.65
CA GLY A 100 -6.24 5.06 -2.17
C GLY A 100 -6.29 4.20 -0.90
N LEU A 101 -5.26 3.40 -0.66
CA LEU A 101 -5.21 2.51 0.48
C LEU A 101 -4.10 2.89 1.45
N SER A 102 -4.42 2.86 2.74
CA SER A 102 -3.45 2.86 3.84
C SER A 102 -3.97 2.00 4.98
N MET A 103 -3.11 1.18 5.55
CA MET A 103 -3.41 0.33 6.69
C MET A 103 -2.39 0.53 7.81
N HIS A 104 -2.84 0.42 9.04
CA HIS A 104 -1.97 0.37 10.22
C HIS A 104 -2.07 -1.00 10.85
N LEU A 105 -0.92 -1.68 10.94
CA LEU A 105 -0.77 -2.97 11.60
C LEU A 105 -0.15 -2.77 12.99
N GLU A 106 -0.83 -3.23 14.03
CA GLU A 106 -0.31 -3.35 15.37
C GLU A 106 -0.23 -4.83 15.72
N THR A 107 0.92 -5.29 16.18
CA THR A 107 1.15 -6.69 16.59
C THR A 107 1.62 -6.77 18.02
N GLN A 108 1.20 -7.82 18.72
CA GLN A 108 1.59 -8.08 20.10
C GLN A 108 2.16 -9.50 20.26
N ARG A 109 3.31 -9.59 20.93
CA ARG A 109 3.97 -10.83 21.34
C ARG A 109 4.43 -10.70 22.79
N GLY A 110 3.75 -11.39 23.69
CA GLY A 110 3.92 -11.16 25.13
C GLY A 110 3.63 -9.70 25.49
N ASN A 111 4.62 -9.03 26.05
CA ASN A 111 4.54 -7.60 26.42
C ASN A 111 5.06 -6.66 25.32
N GLU A 112 5.56 -7.20 24.21
CA GLU A 112 6.08 -6.39 23.11
C GLU A 112 4.96 -6.03 22.12
N THR A 113 4.91 -4.75 21.73
CA THR A 113 4.03 -4.24 20.71
C THR A 113 4.87 -3.63 19.59
N ARG A 114 4.48 -3.88 18.33
CA ARG A 114 5.09 -3.27 17.14
C ARG A 114 4.01 -2.66 16.26
N ASN A 115 4.36 -1.56 15.62
CA ASN A 115 3.47 -0.77 14.79
C ASN A 115 4.07 -0.55 13.39
N VAL A 116 3.32 -0.90 12.36
CA VAL A 116 3.73 -0.74 10.96
C VAL A 116 2.67 0.03 10.20
N LEU A 117 3.07 1.08 9.49
CA LEU A 117 2.20 1.77 8.53
C LEU A 117 2.44 1.17 7.13
N ILE A 118 1.37 0.68 6.50
CA ILE A 118 1.40 0.06 5.18
C ILE A 118 0.67 0.99 4.23
N ASP A 119 1.39 1.51 3.24
CA ASP A 119 0.95 2.50 2.27
C ASP A 119 0.45 3.83 2.88
N PHE A 120 0.21 4.82 2.03
CA PHE A 120 0.00 6.21 2.45
C PHE A 120 -1.23 6.86 1.81
N GLY A 121 -2.09 6.09 1.12
CA GLY A 121 -3.26 6.61 0.44
C GLY A 121 -2.94 7.56 -0.71
N TYR A 122 -3.96 8.27 -1.17
CA TYR A 122 -3.87 9.20 -2.31
C TYR A 122 -3.37 10.58 -1.90
N SER A 123 -3.84 11.09 -0.75
CA SER A 123 -3.54 12.45 -0.32
C SER A 123 -3.13 12.55 1.14
N SER A 124 -2.18 13.44 1.42
CA SER A 124 -1.72 13.67 2.80
C SER A 124 -2.78 14.30 3.72
N PRO A 125 -3.68 15.20 3.28
CA PRO A 125 -4.73 15.71 4.14
C PRO A 125 -5.66 14.61 4.66
N THR A 126 -6.10 13.69 3.79
CA THR A 126 -6.94 12.55 4.18
C THR A 126 -6.20 11.63 5.14
N LEU A 127 -4.97 11.24 4.78
CA LEU A 127 -4.15 10.37 5.61
C LEU A 127 -3.93 10.94 7.02
N LEU A 128 -3.53 12.21 7.12
CA LEU A 128 -3.23 12.86 8.40
C LEU A 128 -4.49 13.04 9.26
N ASN A 129 -5.62 13.44 8.65
CA ASN A 129 -6.90 13.52 9.33
C ASN A 129 -7.30 12.18 9.94
N ASN A 130 -7.17 11.10 9.16
CA ASN A 130 -7.58 9.78 9.60
C ASN A 130 -6.63 9.19 10.65
N ILE A 131 -5.32 9.37 10.51
CA ILE A 131 -4.32 8.97 11.52
C ILE A 131 -4.63 9.60 12.88
N ASP A 132 -4.96 10.90 12.89
CA ASP A 132 -5.29 11.62 14.12
C ASP A 132 -6.59 11.12 14.76
N ILE A 133 -7.68 10.99 13.99
CA ILE A 133 -8.96 10.47 14.48
C ILE A 133 -8.84 9.02 14.99
N LEU A 134 -8.04 8.18 14.33
CA LEU A 134 -7.82 6.78 14.71
C LEU A 134 -6.82 6.62 15.87
N GLY A 135 -6.22 7.71 16.35
CA GLY A 135 -5.26 7.71 17.45
C GLY A 135 -3.97 6.96 17.12
N ILE A 136 -3.55 6.96 15.87
CA ILE A 136 -2.29 6.35 15.43
C ILE A 136 -1.15 7.33 15.68
N ASP A 137 -0.27 6.99 16.60
CA ASP A 137 0.87 7.83 16.99
C ASP A 137 2.09 7.56 16.10
N PRO A 138 2.52 8.53 15.27
CA PRO A 138 3.71 8.37 14.43
C PRO A 138 5.00 8.08 15.20
N ALA A 139 5.08 8.47 16.49
CA ALA A 139 6.23 8.19 17.33
C ALA A 139 6.36 6.70 17.71
N LYS A 140 5.28 5.96 17.61
CA LYS A 140 5.24 4.52 17.92
C LYS A 140 5.54 3.64 16.72
N LEU A 141 5.59 4.18 15.50
CA LEU A 141 5.91 3.39 14.32
C LEU A 141 7.29 2.75 14.44
N ASP A 142 7.38 1.46 14.14
CA ASP A 142 8.60 0.66 14.11
C ASP A 142 9.09 0.44 12.68
N ALA A 143 8.19 0.48 11.70
CA ALA A 143 8.49 0.40 10.29
C ALA A 143 7.38 1.03 9.45
N MET A 144 7.71 1.34 8.20
CA MET A 144 6.76 1.66 7.14
C MET A 144 7.00 0.71 5.96
N VAL A 145 5.95 0.41 5.22
CA VAL A 145 6.01 -0.42 4.00
C VAL A 145 5.31 0.35 2.89
N LEU A 146 5.93 0.45 1.73
CA LEU A 146 5.26 0.81 0.49
C LEU A 146 5.14 -0.45 -0.36
N SER A 147 3.92 -0.88 -0.60
CA SER A 147 3.61 -2.12 -1.30
C SER A 147 4.06 -2.12 -2.75
N HIS A 148 3.84 -1.01 -3.45
CA HIS A 148 4.22 -0.79 -4.84
C HIS A 148 4.19 0.71 -5.20
N GLY A 149 4.62 1.05 -6.40
CA GLY A 149 4.86 2.42 -6.81
C GLY A 149 3.71 3.12 -7.53
N HIS A 150 2.44 2.87 -7.20
CA HIS A 150 1.31 3.63 -7.69
C HIS A 150 0.95 4.80 -6.78
N TYR A 151 0.45 5.89 -7.39
CA TYR A 151 0.21 7.16 -6.71
C TYR A 151 -0.79 7.04 -5.56
N ASP A 152 -1.83 6.26 -5.71
CA ASP A 152 -2.88 6.00 -4.73
C ASP A 152 -2.41 5.19 -3.50
N HIS A 153 -1.12 4.80 -3.48
CA HIS A 153 -0.44 4.17 -2.35
C HIS A 153 0.68 5.02 -1.75
N PHE A 154 1.28 5.94 -2.54
CA PHE A 154 2.33 6.81 -2.02
C PHE A 154 1.97 8.30 -2.00
N GLY A 155 0.86 8.73 -2.59
CA GLY A 155 0.53 10.14 -2.76
C GLY A 155 0.48 10.94 -1.46
N GLY A 156 0.03 10.33 -0.37
CA GLY A 156 0.05 10.93 0.96
C GLY A 156 1.42 10.96 1.65
N MET A 157 2.42 10.19 1.16
CA MET A 157 3.69 9.96 1.87
C MET A 157 4.45 11.25 2.16
N VAL A 158 4.70 12.09 1.16
CA VAL A 158 5.54 13.29 1.33
C VAL A 158 4.95 14.25 2.37
N GLY A 159 3.64 14.49 2.32
CA GLY A 159 2.96 15.33 3.32
C GLY A 159 2.97 14.70 4.71
N PHE A 160 2.78 13.38 4.82
CA PHE A 160 2.93 12.65 6.08
C PHE A 160 4.34 12.79 6.64
N LEU A 161 5.38 12.59 5.84
CA LEU A 161 6.76 12.70 6.26
C LEU A 161 7.09 14.10 6.80
N ARG A 162 6.61 15.16 6.13
CA ARG A 162 6.79 16.56 6.58
C ARG A 162 6.03 16.85 7.87
N ALA A 163 4.77 16.48 7.96
CA ALA A 163 3.92 16.76 9.12
C ALA A 163 4.36 16.00 10.40
N THR A 164 5.08 14.90 10.23
CA THR A 164 5.56 14.05 11.34
C THR A 164 7.06 14.15 11.55
N GLN A 165 7.75 15.12 10.91
CA GLN A 165 9.17 15.35 11.11
C GLN A 165 9.46 15.69 12.58
N GLY A 166 10.50 15.07 13.15
CA GLY A 166 10.85 15.21 14.57
C GLY A 166 9.93 14.50 15.56
N LYS A 167 8.82 13.92 15.10
CA LYS A 167 7.92 13.09 15.93
C LYS A 167 8.20 11.59 15.76
N ARG A 168 8.56 11.16 14.56
CA ARG A 168 8.90 9.76 14.26
C ARG A 168 10.23 9.36 14.91
N LYS A 169 10.41 8.06 15.11
CA LYS A 169 11.71 7.49 15.47
C LYS A 169 12.77 7.88 14.43
N PRO A 170 13.99 8.22 14.83
CA PRO A 170 15.07 8.48 13.89
C PRO A 170 15.40 7.21 13.11
N LYS A 171 15.78 7.37 11.84
CA LYS A 171 16.14 6.27 10.92
C LYS A 171 15.06 5.19 10.83
N LEU A 172 13.78 5.60 10.92
CA LEU A 172 12.64 4.69 10.77
C LEU A 172 12.76 3.92 9.44
N PRO A 173 12.70 2.57 9.44
CA PRO A 173 12.80 1.79 8.22
C PRO A 173 11.58 2.02 7.31
N LEU A 174 11.84 2.23 6.01
CA LEU A 174 10.85 2.20 4.93
C LEU A 174 11.20 1.03 4.01
N TYR A 175 10.38 0.00 3.99
CA TYR A 175 10.53 -1.15 3.12
C TYR A 175 9.81 -0.92 1.79
N ILE A 176 10.49 -1.22 0.69
CA ILE A 176 9.97 -1.17 -0.68
C ILE A 176 10.44 -2.41 -1.45
N GLY A 177 9.69 -2.86 -2.46
CA GLY A 177 10.02 -4.08 -3.20
C GLY A 177 11.19 -3.97 -4.17
N GLY A 178 11.73 -2.77 -4.42
CA GLY A 178 12.88 -2.58 -5.30
C GLY A 178 12.93 -1.19 -5.95
N GLU A 179 13.88 -1.02 -6.84
CA GLU A 179 14.13 0.25 -7.54
C GLU A 179 12.94 0.71 -8.37
N GLU A 180 12.16 -0.22 -8.94
CA GLU A 180 10.97 0.06 -9.76
C GLU A 180 9.90 0.87 -9.03
N CYS A 181 9.85 0.82 -7.69
CA CYS A 181 8.94 1.66 -6.89
C CYS A 181 9.11 3.15 -7.19
N PHE A 182 10.30 3.57 -7.59
CA PHE A 182 10.63 4.97 -7.87
C PHE A 182 10.38 5.39 -9.31
N CYS A 183 10.20 4.47 -10.26
CA CYS A 183 10.00 4.81 -11.66
C CYS A 183 8.76 5.71 -11.83
N SER A 184 8.88 6.72 -12.69
CA SER A 184 7.74 7.54 -13.08
C SER A 184 6.73 6.72 -13.86
N ARG A 185 5.44 6.96 -13.63
CA ARG A 185 4.37 6.17 -14.24
C ARG A 185 3.44 7.01 -15.09
N GLN A 186 2.86 6.38 -16.10
CA GLN A 186 1.76 6.93 -16.88
C GLN A 186 0.60 5.93 -16.90
N PHE A 187 -0.59 6.46 -16.77
CA PHE A 187 -1.85 5.74 -16.99
C PHE A 187 -2.21 5.81 -18.48
N THR A 188 -2.49 4.65 -19.09
CA THR A 188 -2.60 4.50 -20.56
C THR A 188 -3.98 4.05 -21.04
N ALA A 189 -5.00 3.99 -20.17
CA ALA A 189 -6.35 3.56 -20.57
C ALA A 189 -7.13 4.61 -21.40
N GLY A 190 -6.63 5.83 -21.53
CA GLY A 190 -7.26 6.90 -22.32
C GLY A 190 -6.55 7.16 -23.67
N PRO A 191 -7.09 8.06 -24.49
CA PRO A 191 -6.50 8.41 -25.79
C PRO A 191 -5.12 9.07 -25.66
N THR A 192 -4.83 9.67 -24.52
CA THR A 192 -3.53 10.31 -24.24
C THR A 192 -3.04 9.78 -22.89
N PRO A 193 -1.78 9.30 -22.79
CA PRO A 193 -1.20 8.89 -21.54
C PRO A 193 -1.19 10.03 -20.52
N LEU A 194 -1.64 9.75 -19.30
CA LEU A 194 -1.67 10.71 -18.20
C LEU A 194 -0.53 10.44 -17.22
N ASN A 195 0.07 11.50 -16.70
CA ASN A 195 1.09 11.39 -15.67
C ASN A 195 0.47 10.79 -14.39
N PHE A 196 1.00 9.67 -13.91
CA PHE A 196 0.56 8.99 -12.69
C PHE A 196 1.59 9.09 -11.57
N GLY A 197 2.53 10.03 -11.68
CA GLY A 197 3.48 10.40 -10.63
C GLY A 197 4.73 9.53 -10.55
N ALA A 198 5.57 9.91 -9.60
CA ALA A 198 6.77 9.19 -9.18
C ALA A 198 7.03 9.47 -7.71
N LEU A 199 7.56 8.50 -7.00
CA LEU A 199 7.95 8.61 -5.61
C LEU A 199 9.12 9.59 -5.44
N ASP A 200 8.98 10.59 -4.57
CA ASP A 200 9.97 11.65 -4.37
C ASP A 200 11.14 11.19 -3.50
N ARG A 201 12.25 10.79 -4.15
CA ARG A 201 13.48 10.36 -3.47
C ARG A 201 14.08 11.43 -2.58
N LYS A 202 13.99 12.70 -2.99
CA LYS A 202 14.56 13.82 -2.24
C LYS A 202 13.81 13.99 -0.93
N ALA A 203 12.48 14.02 -0.98
CA ALA A 203 11.65 14.12 0.22
C ALA A 203 11.89 12.93 1.18
N ILE A 204 12.09 11.73 0.67
CA ILE A 204 12.41 10.55 1.48
C ILE A 204 13.80 10.69 2.12
N ALA A 205 14.80 11.14 1.37
CA ALA A 205 16.16 11.35 1.89
C ALA A 205 16.22 12.43 2.98
N GLU A 206 15.40 13.48 2.86
CA GLU A 206 15.29 14.56 3.85
C GLU A 206 14.53 14.15 5.13
N ALA A 207 13.80 13.03 5.09
CA ALA A 207 12.92 12.60 6.18
C ALA A 207 13.59 11.72 7.25
N ASP A 208 14.90 11.54 7.23
CA ASP A 208 15.67 10.68 8.14
C ASP A 208 15.15 9.23 8.20
N LEU A 209 14.90 8.65 7.03
CA LEU A 209 14.46 7.26 6.87
C LEU A 209 15.62 6.35 6.41
N VAL A 210 15.51 5.06 6.77
CA VAL A 210 16.34 4.01 6.17
C VAL A 210 15.51 3.29 5.12
N VAL A 211 15.72 3.62 3.84
CA VAL A 211 15.08 2.90 2.74
C VAL A 211 15.72 1.53 2.61
N THR A 212 14.90 0.49 2.73
CA THR A 212 15.31 -0.92 2.67
C THR A 212 14.63 -1.59 1.49
N THR A 213 15.41 -2.08 0.52
CA THR A 213 14.86 -2.87 -0.59
C THR A 213 14.63 -4.30 -0.17
N ALA A 214 13.40 -4.78 -0.33
CA ALA A 214 12.94 -6.13 -0.02
C ALA A 214 12.59 -6.89 -1.31
N GLU A 215 13.57 -7.05 -2.21
CA GLU A 215 13.44 -7.88 -3.41
C GLU A 215 13.21 -9.35 -3.05
N GLY A 216 13.80 -9.81 -1.96
CA GLY A 216 13.52 -11.09 -1.31
C GLY A 216 12.70 -10.93 -0.03
N PRO A 217 12.24 -12.06 0.55
CA PRO A 217 11.50 -12.05 1.82
C PRO A 217 12.33 -11.44 2.96
N ALA A 218 11.68 -10.65 3.82
CA ALA A 218 12.35 -10.00 4.94
C ALA A 218 11.45 -9.87 6.15
N VAL A 219 12.04 -10.02 7.35
CA VAL A 219 11.38 -9.69 8.62
C VAL A 219 11.31 -8.17 8.76
N ILE A 220 10.17 -7.68 9.19
CA ILE A 220 9.93 -6.26 9.49
C ILE A 220 9.45 -6.10 10.94
N ALA A 221 9.98 -5.08 11.62
CA ALA A 221 9.64 -4.78 13.01
C ALA A 221 9.64 -6.00 13.95
N ASP A 222 10.45 -7.02 13.69
CA ASP A 222 10.58 -8.28 14.45
C ASP A 222 9.31 -9.14 14.61
N HIS A 223 8.17 -8.67 14.14
CA HIS A 223 6.87 -9.30 14.33
C HIS A 223 6.12 -9.66 13.05
N ALA A 224 6.52 -9.10 11.92
CA ALA A 224 5.90 -9.32 10.62
C ALA A 224 6.97 -9.62 9.57
N PHE A 225 6.55 -9.95 8.36
CA PHE A 225 7.47 -10.12 7.25
C PHE A 225 6.83 -9.61 5.94
N VAL A 226 7.67 -9.31 4.96
CA VAL A 226 7.25 -9.03 3.60
C VAL A 226 7.64 -10.18 2.68
N THR A 227 6.83 -10.42 1.65
CA THR A 227 6.99 -11.56 0.74
C THR A 227 8.23 -11.48 -0.16
N GLY A 228 8.78 -10.26 -0.35
CA GLY A 228 9.63 -10.00 -1.50
C GLY A 228 8.84 -10.14 -2.79
N HIS A 229 9.56 -10.33 -3.90
CA HIS A 229 8.97 -10.56 -5.22
C HIS A 229 7.93 -11.68 -5.21
N ILE A 230 6.76 -11.42 -5.82
CA ILE A 230 5.64 -12.35 -5.93
C ILE A 230 5.68 -13.01 -7.31
N PRO A 231 6.03 -14.30 -7.44
CA PRO A 231 6.01 -15.01 -8.71
C PRO A 231 4.60 -15.14 -9.28
N ARG A 232 4.44 -14.97 -10.59
CA ARG A 232 3.18 -15.31 -11.29
C ARG A 232 3.13 -16.82 -11.57
N ALA A 233 2.60 -17.60 -10.66
CA ALA A 233 2.57 -19.06 -10.70
C ALA A 233 1.16 -19.62 -10.90
N THR A 234 0.14 -18.75 -11.06
CA THR A 234 -1.26 -19.12 -11.27
C THR A 234 -1.79 -18.58 -12.60
N PHE A 235 -3.10 -18.66 -12.82
CA PHE A 235 -3.79 -18.04 -13.96
C PHE A 235 -3.77 -16.52 -13.95
N GLU A 236 -3.43 -15.90 -12.78
CA GLU A 236 -3.50 -14.47 -12.59
C GLU A 236 -2.49 -13.71 -13.45
N ARG A 237 -2.91 -12.57 -13.93
CA ARG A 237 -2.15 -11.69 -14.83
C ARG A 237 -2.30 -10.24 -14.45
N VAL A 238 -1.32 -9.43 -14.80
CA VAL A 238 -1.39 -7.97 -14.64
C VAL A 238 -2.35 -7.39 -15.68
N LEU A 239 -3.33 -6.62 -15.25
CA LEU A 239 -4.24 -5.84 -16.10
C LEU A 239 -4.23 -4.34 -15.76
N SER A 240 -3.19 -3.84 -15.11
CA SER A 240 -3.06 -2.42 -14.87
C SER A 240 -2.71 -1.69 -16.17
N PRO A 241 -3.46 -0.66 -16.56
CA PRO A 241 -3.17 0.13 -17.75
C PRO A 241 -2.09 1.18 -17.44
N THR A 242 -0.98 0.76 -16.83
CA THR A 242 0.16 1.63 -16.52
C THR A 242 1.42 1.16 -17.21
N ARG A 243 2.29 2.15 -17.50
CA ARG A 243 3.67 1.92 -17.93
C ARG A 243 4.62 2.75 -17.10
N MET A 244 5.84 2.29 -16.93
CA MET A 244 6.86 2.97 -16.17
C MET A 244 7.97 3.50 -17.07
N LYS A 245 8.50 4.69 -16.74
CA LYS A 245 9.67 5.29 -17.37
C LYS A 245 10.92 4.90 -16.60
N VAL A 246 11.86 4.26 -17.29
CA VAL A 246 13.17 3.95 -16.73
C VAL A 246 14.10 5.14 -16.94
N GLY A 247 14.55 5.73 -15.83
CA GLY A 247 15.41 6.92 -15.85
C GLY A 247 14.98 7.98 -14.87
N ILE A 248 15.83 9.00 -14.73
CA ILE A 248 15.59 10.17 -13.90
C ILE A 248 15.16 11.32 -14.79
N ASP A 249 14.06 11.96 -14.42
CA ASP A 249 13.57 13.18 -15.05
C ASP A 249 13.21 14.20 -13.98
N ASN A 250 13.78 15.41 -14.04
CA ASN A 250 13.58 16.47 -13.05
C ASN A 250 13.78 16.03 -11.58
N GLY A 251 14.72 15.10 -11.34
CA GLY A 251 15.03 14.57 -10.01
C GLY A 251 14.08 13.46 -9.51
N LEU A 252 13.09 13.08 -10.29
CA LEU A 252 12.18 11.97 -10.02
C LEU A 252 12.48 10.78 -10.94
N GLY A 253 12.10 9.58 -10.49
CA GLY A 253 12.24 8.36 -11.28
C GLY A 253 13.21 7.34 -10.68
N CYS A 254 13.53 6.31 -11.44
CA CYS A 254 14.38 5.19 -11.04
C CYS A 254 15.75 5.25 -11.73
N PHE A 255 16.78 4.74 -11.05
CA PHE A 255 18.14 4.65 -11.59
C PHE A 255 18.27 3.45 -12.53
N PRO A 256 18.60 3.65 -13.83
CA PRO A 256 18.70 2.55 -14.79
C PRO A 256 19.72 1.48 -14.41
N ASP A 257 20.82 1.88 -13.78
CA ASP A 257 21.88 0.96 -13.33
C ASP A 257 21.44 0.02 -12.20
N LYS A 258 20.38 0.38 -11.47
CA LYS A 258 19.77 -0.44 -10.42
C LYS A 258 18.60 -1.29 -10.91
N MET A 259 18.14 -1.07 -12.14
CA MET A 259 17.09 -1.87 -12.76
C MET A 259 17.60 -3.25 -13.19
N PRO A 260 16.72 -4.25 -13.33
CA PRO A 260 17.06 -5.52 -13.96
C PRO A 260 17.70 -5.30 -15.34
N PRO A 261 18.71 -6.11 -15.74
CA PRO A 261 19.46 -5.89 -16.97
C PRO A 261 18.62 -5.81 -18.24
N ASP A 262 17.56 -6.58 -18.32
CA ASP A 262 16.61 -6.63 -19.45
C ASP A 262 15.74 -5.37 -19.56
N ARG A 263 15.61 -4.59 -18.49
CA ARG A 263 14.82 -3.36 -18.44
C ARG A 263 15.64 -2.07 -18.58
N ARG A 264 16.95 -2.14 -18.42
CA ARG A 264 17.82 -0.96 -18.47
C ARG A 264 17.79 -0.18 -19.80
N PRO A 265 17.72 -0.83 -20.96
CA PRO A 265 17.71 -0.13 -22.24
C PRO A 265 16.31 0.36 -22.66
N ILE A 266 15.27 0.13 -21.88
CA ILE A 266 13.88 0.44 -22.25
C ILE A 266 13.48 1.78 -21.60
N ASP A 267 13.17 2.81 -22.43
CA ASP A 267 12.70 4.12 -21.91
C ASP A 267 11.33 3.96 -21.25
N TRP A 268 10.36 3.33 -21.94
CA TRP A 268 9.04 3.01 -21.41
C TRP A 268 8.82 1.50 -21.38
N ALA A 269 8.68 0.94 -20.19
CA ALA A 269 8.43 -0.48 -19.97
C ALA A 269 6.97 -0.70 -19.51
N PRO A 270 6.35 -1.84 -19.86
CA PRO A 270 5.14 -2.28 -19.18
C PRO A 270 5.38 -2.36 -17.68
N ASP A 271 4.38 -1.96 -16.88
CA ASP A 271 4.46 -2.12 -15.44
C ASP A 271 4.04 -3.55 -15.06
N GLU A 272 5.02 -4.41 -14.85
CA GLU A 272 4.82 -5.82 -14.50
C GLU A 272 4.75 -6.06 -12.99
N PHE A 273 4.91 -4.99 -12.20
CA PHE A 273 4.84 -4.99 -10.74
C PHE A 273 5.80 -5.98 -10.06
N ASP A 274 6.98 -6.21 -10.63
CA ASP A 274 7.99 -7.09 -10.03
C ASP A 274 8.44 -6.61 -8.65
N HIS A 275 8.23 -5.31 -8.38
CA HIS A 275 8.46 -4.64 -7.11
C HIS A 275 7.28 -4.70 -6.13
N GLU A 276 6.14 -5.32 -6.49
CA GLU A 276 5.01 -5.45 -5.56
C GLU A 276 5.35 -6.47 -4.46
N ILE A 277 5.10 -6.06 -3.19
CA ILE A 277 5.29 -6.89 -2.00
C ILE A 277 4.02 -6.90 -1.15
N SER A 278 3.76 -8.03 -0.50
CA SER A 278 2.70 -8.15 0.51
C SER A 278 3.30 -8.19 1.92
N THR A 279 2.59 -7.60 2.88
CA THR A 279 2.95 -7.67 4.30
C THR A 279 2.21 -8.83 4.95
N CYS A 280 2.91 -9.64 5.75
CA CYS A 280 2.37 -10.86 6.33
C CYS A 280 2.66 -10.96 7.82
N VAL A 281 1.77 -11.65 8.55
CA VAL A 281 1.90 -11.94 9.98
C VAL A 281 1.52 -13.39 10.23
N ASN A 282 2.29 -14.11 11.06
CA ASN A 282 1.89 -15.39 11.58
C ASN A 282 1.23 -15.20 12.96
N VAL A 283 -0.05 -15.44 13.07
CA VAL A 283 -0.81 -15.33 14.34
C VAL A 283 -0.90 -16.70 14.99
N LYS A 284 -0.45 -16.78 16.22
CA LYS A 284 -0.38 -18.01 17.01
C LYS A 284 -1.71 -18.76 17.05
N GLY A 285 -1.66 -20.03 16.65
CA GLY A 285 -2.83 -20.90 16.61
C GLY A 285 -3.86 -20.55 15.54
N ARG A 286 -3.62 -19.53 14.68
CA ARG A 286 -4.50 -19.11 13.60
C ARG A 286 -3.89 -19.31 12.23
N GLY A 287 -2.60 -19.00 12.05
CA GLY A 287 -1.90 -19.05 10.80
C GLY A 287 -1.66 -17.65 10.20
N LEU A 288 -1.52 -17.59 8.89
CA LEU A 288 -1.11 -16.40 8.16
C LEU A 288 -2.23 -15.37 8.02
N LEU A 289 -1.89 -14.11 8.26
CA LEU A 289 -2.57 -12.95 7.68
C LEU A 289 -1.74 -12.47 6.49
N VAL A 290 -2.36 -12.29 5.34
CA VAL A 290 -1.71 -11.79 4.13
C VAL A 290 -2.37 -10.48 3.75
N MET A 291 -1.63 -9.38 3.84
CA MET A 291 -2.09 -8.03 3.49
C MET A 291 -1.51 -7.66 2.13
N THR A 292 -2.36 -7.70 1.11
CA THR A 292 -2.06 -7.12 -0.21
C THR A 292 -2.53 -5.67 -0.22
N SER A 293 -1.96 -4.83 -1.06
CA SER A 293 -2.47 -3.46 -1.18
C SER A 293 -3.23 -3.26 -2.49
N CYS A 294 -2.71 -3.80 -3.59
CA CYS A 294 -3.42 -3.87 -4.85
C CYS A 294 -3.52 -5.29 -5.41
N GLY A 295 -2.53 -6.14 -5.19
CA GLY A 295 -2.53 -7.49 -5.74
C GLY A 295 -2.39 -7.53 -7.26
N HIS A 296 -1.60 -6.64 -7.85
CA HIS A 296 -1.35 -6.61 -9.30
C HIS A 296 -0.69 -7.89 -9.81
N ARG A 297 0.15 -8.52 -8.97
CA ARG A 297 0.77 -9.82 -9.28
C ARG A 297 -0.19 -10.99 -9.06
N GLY A 298 -1.43 -10.73 -8.61
CA GLY A 298 -2.46 -11.68 -8.28
C GLY A 298 -2.52 -12.00 -6.78
N VAL A 299 -3.73 -11.95 -6.20
CA VAL A 299 -3.92 -12.23 -4.78
C VAL A 299 -3.66 -13.71 -4.43
N VAL A 300 -4.00 -14.63 -5.32
CA VAL A 300 -3.72 -16.07 -5.13
C VAL A 300 -2.22 -16.33 -5.17
N ASN A 301 -1.48 -15.63 -6.07
CA ASN A 301 -0.02 -15.66 -6.12
C ASN A 301 0.60 -15.11 -4.84
N ALA A 302 0.07 -13.98 -4.33
CA ALA A 302 0.54 -13.36 -3.09
C ALA A 302 0.38 -14.30 -1.87
N VAL A 303 -0.78 -14.96 -1.76
CA VAL A 303 -1.03 -15.96 -0.71
C VAL A 303 -0.08 -17.14 -0.84
N LYS A 304 0.10 -17.70 -2.03
CA LYS A 304 1.04 -18.81 -2.27
C LYS A 304 2.48 -18.41 -1.93
N GLN A 305 2.89 -17.20 -2.26
CA GLN A 305 4.22 -16.70 -1.91
C GLN A 305 4.39 -16.56 -0.40
N ALA A 306 3.38 -16.03 0.32
CA ALA A 306 3.40 -15.95 1.76
C ALA A 306 3.53 -17.33 2.43
N MET A 307 2.79 -18.32 1.92
CA MET A 307 2.89 -19.73 2.36
C MET A 307 4.29 -20.32 2.10
N ALA A 308 4.84 -20.09 0.90
CA ALA A 308 6.16 -20.58 0.53
C ALA A 308 7.28 -19.97 1.40
N VAL A 309 7.21 -18.66 1.67
CA VAL A 309 8.17 -17.94 2.51
C VAL A 309 8.12 -18.39 3.96
N SER A 310 6.93 -18.59 4.49
CA SER A 310 6.73 -18.92 5.90
C SER A 310 6.80 -20.43 6.21
N GLY A 311 6.60 -21.28 5.20
CA GLY A 311 6.42 -22.73 5.38
C GLY A 311 5.05 -23.11 5.98
N LEU A 312 4.19 -22.14 6.28
CA LEU A 312 2.87 -22.35 6.86
C LEU A 312 1.84 -22.68 5.80
N GLN A 313 0.96 -23.64 6.10
CA GLN A 313 -0.12 -24.04 5.19
C GLN A 313 -1.46 -23.37 5.53
N LYS A 314 -1.66 -22.95 6.78
CA LYS A 314 -2.90 -22.35 7.22
C LYS A 314 -2.89 -20.85 6.93
N VAL A 315 -3.89 -20.38 6.20
CA VAL A 315 -4.13 -18.96 5.91
C VAL A 315 -5.41 -18.53 6.62
N HIS A 316 -5.24 -17.72 7.66
CA HIS A 316 -6.35 -17.25 8.48
C HIS A 316 -7.12 -16.11 7.80
N ALA A 317 -6.40 -15.15 7.21
CA ALA A 317 -7.07 -14.10 6.46
C ALA A 317 -6.22 -13.56 5.30
N VAL A 318 -6.90 -13.17 4.23
CA VAL A 318 -6.35 -12.32 3.17
C VAL A 318 -7.13 -11.02 3.11
N LEU A 319 -6.44 -9.88 3.11
CA LEU A 319 -7.06 -8.57 3.21
C LEU A 319 -6.32 -7.53 2.37
N GLY A 320 -7.08 -6.57 1.83
CA GLY A 320 -6.57 -5.48 0.99
C GLY A 320 -7.21 -5.41 -0.39
N GLY A 321 -6.56 -4.71 -1.31
CA GLY A 321 -6.92 -4.66 -2.73
C GLY A 321 -6.46 -5.92 -3.46
N PHE A 322 -7.28 -6.38 -4.41
CA PHE A 322 -7.02 -7.56 -5.23
C PHE A 322 -7.03 -7.25 -6.73
N HIS A 323 -7.14 -5.97 -7.09
CA HIS A 323 -7.15 -5.41 -8.44
C HIS A 323 -8.09 -6.16 -9.42
N LEU A 324 -9.28 -6.49 -8.96
CA LEU A 324 -10.25 -7.28 -9.73
C LEU A 324 -11.30 -6.45 -10.46
N ALA A 325 -11.43 -5.16 -10.11
CA ALA A 325 -12.39 -4.26 -10.76
C ALA A 325 -12.31 -4.23 -12.30
N PRO A 326 -11.11 -4.30 -12.94
CA PRO A 326 -11.01 -4.33 -14.39
C PRO A 326 -11.33 -5.67 -15.04
N HIS A 327 -11.47 -6.74 -14.25
CA HIS A 327 -11.67 -8.11 -14.76
C HIS A 327 -13.14 -8.45 -14.94
N ASN A 328 -13.43 -9.41 -15.84
CA ASN A 328 -14.76 -9.95 -16.01
C ASN A 328 -15.13 -10.92 -14.87
N GLU A 329 -16.40 -11.29 -14.81
CA GLU A 329 -16.96 -12.13 -13.75
C GLU A 329 -16.28 -13.51 -13.68
N ASP A 330 -15.97 -14.12 -14.82
CA ASP A 330 -15.33 -15.45 -14.85
C ASP A 330 -13.96 -15.42 -14.16
N TYR A 331 -13.18 -14.38 -14.40
CA TYR A 331 -11.88 -14.20 -13.74
C TYR A 331 -12.05 -13.96 -12.24
N VAL A 332 -13.03 -13.14 -11.84
CA VAL A 332 -13.37 -12.89 -10.44
C VAL A 332 -13.74 -14.20 -9.74
N ARG A 333 -14.60 -15.02 -10.35
CA ARG A 333 -14.99 -16.34 -9.82
C ARG A 333 -13.81 -17.30 -9.73
N GLN A 334 -12.93 -17.29 -10.72
CA GLN A 334 -11.72 -18.10 -10.69
C GLN A 334 -10.77 -17.68 -9.54
N THR A 335 -10.69 -16.37 -9.25
CA THR A 335 -9.92 -15.86 -8.10
C THR A 335 -10.54 -16.30 -6.78
N ILE A 336 -11.87 -16.18 -6.63
CA ILE A 336 -12.59 -16.69 -5.46
C ILE A 336 -12.30 -18.17 -5.25
N LYS A 337 -12.42 -18.97 -6.32
CA LYS A 337 -12.09 -20.39 -6.26
C LYS A 337 -10.65 -20.62 -5.82
N GLY A 338 -9.70 -19.88 -6.35
CA GLY A 338 -8.28 -19.99 -5.96
C GLY A 338 -8.05 -19.74 -4.48
N LEU A 339 -8.74 -18.76 -3.88
CA LEU A 339 -8.67 -18.49 -2.44
C LEU A 339 -9.37 -19.59 -1.61
N VAL A 340 -10.47 -20.13 -2.10
CA VAL A 340 -11.17 -21.25 -1.46
C VAL A 340 -10.32 -22.52 -1.49
N ASP A 341 -9.67 -22.83 -2.61
CA ASP A 341 -8.78 -23.99 -2.77
C ASP A 341 -7.54 -23.91 -1.83
N LEU A 342 -7.14 -22.69 -1.43
CA LEU A 342 -6.09 -22.44 -0.43
C LEU A 342 -6.61 -22.46 1.02
N ASP A 343 -7.88 -22.81 1.22
CA ASP A 343 -8.55 -22.87 2.53
C ASP A 343 -8.38 -21.60 3.37
N VAL A 344 -8.52 -20.43 2.74
CA VAL A 344 -8.53 -19.13 3.44
C VAL A 344 -9.78 -19.02 4.31
N ASP A 345 -9.62 -18.72 5.61
CA ASP A 345 -10.76 -18.63 6.53
C ASP A 345 -11.57 -17.35 6.29
N HIS A 346 -10.89 -16.19 6.20
CA HIS A 346 -11.52 -14.88 6.04
C HIS A 346 -10.94 -14.10 4.88
N ILE A 347 -11.81 -13.46 4.10
CA ILE A 347 -11.44 -12.64 2.95
C ILE A 347 -12.01 -11.23 3.17
N VAL A 348 -11.14 -10.23 3.15
CA VAL A 348 -11.48 -8.84 3.44
C VAL A 348 -11.12 -7.98 2.22
N PRO A 349 -11.99 -7.92 1.19
CA PRO A 349 -11.75 -7.14 -0.01
C PRO A 349 -11.84 -5.63 0.28
N MET A 350 -10.90 -4.87 -0.28
CA MET A 350 -10.77 -3.43 -0.16
C MET A 350 -10.41 -2.80 -1.50
N HIS A 351 -10.46 -1.49 -1.59
CA HIS A 351 -9.84 -0.63 -2.60
C HIS A 351 -10.15 -1.05 -4.05
N CYS A 352 -9.15 -1.48 -4.81
CA CYS A 352 -9.27 -1.84 -6.24
C CYS A 352 -9.87 -3.24 -6.50
N THR A 353 -10.30 -3.96 -5.46
CA THR A 353 -10.98 -5.26 -5.63
C THR A 353 -12.29 -5.12 -6.40
N GLY A 354 -13.04 -4.05 -6.14
CA GLY A 354 -14.33 -3.79 -6.77
C GLY A 354 -15.51 -4.52 -6.13
N GLU A 355 -16.70 -3.96 -6.34
CA GLU A 355 -17.97 -4.47 -5.78
C GLU A 355 -18.35 -5.86 -6.30
N PRO A 356 -18.15 -6.23 -7.60
CA PRO A 356 -18.54 -7.55 -8.10
C PRO A 356 -17.92 -8.70 -7.30
N PHE A 357 -16.66 -8.60 -6.91
CA PHE A 357 -16.01 -9.63 -6.09
C PHE A 357 -16.69 -9.76 -4.72
N TYR A 358 -16.96 -8.63 -4.06
CA TYR A 358 -17.61 -8.63 -2.76
C TYR A 358 -19.03 -9.21 -2.83
N GLU A 359 -19.84 -8.83 -3.81
CA GLU A 359 -21.22 -9.28 -3.94
C GLU A 359 -21.30 -10.79 -4.24
N ILE A 360 -20.42 -11.30 -5.12
CA ILE A 360 -20.35 -12.74 -5.41
C ILE A 360 -19.93 -13.49 -4.14
N LEU A 361 -18.86 -13.06 -3.49
CA LEU A 361 -18.37 -13.74 -2.30
C LEU A 361 -19.37 -13.71 -1.15
N LYS A 362 -20.07 -12.61 -0.96
CA LYS A 362 -21.14 -12.47 0.05
C LYS A 362 -22.32 -13.41 -0.23
N ALA A 363 -22.71 -13.55 -1.49
CA ALA A 363 -23.81 -14.44 -1.87
C ALA A 363 -23.44 -15.93 -1.70
N GLU A 364 -22.22 -16.33 -2.07
CA GLU A 364 -21.81 -17.72 -2.10
C GLU A 364 -21.16 -18.18 -0.79
N LEU A 365 -20.39 -17.32 -0.12
CA LEU A 365 -19.57 -17.63 1.05
C LEU A 365 -19.70 -16.56 2.16
N PRO A 366 -20.93 -16.24 2.62
CA PRO A 366 -21.17 -15.13 3.54
C PRO A 366 -20.40 -15.22 4.87
N LYS A 367 -19.99 -16.41 5.28
CA LYS A 367 -19.23 -16.63 6.52
C LYS A 367 -17.73 -16.35 6.37
N LYS A 368 -17.23 -16.30 5.12
CA LYS A 368 -15.81 -16.02 4.84
C LYS A 368 -15.53 -14.54 4.56
N VAL A 369 -16.55 -13.76 4.16
CA VAL A 369 -16.34 -12.36 3.76
C VAL A 369 -16.52 -11.40 4.93
N ILE A 370 -15.59 -10.47 5.07
CA ILE A 370 -15.68 -9.34 6.00
C ILE A 370 -15.68 -8.05 5.17
N ARG A 371 -16.80 -7.29 5.21
CA ARG A 371 -16.84 -5.97 4.57
C ARG A 371 -15.94 -5.00 5.35
N SER A 372 -15.11 -4.27 4.62
CA SER A 372 -14.22 -3.25 5.18
C SER A 372 -14.61 -1.85 4.71
N TYR A 373 -14.23 -0.85 5.51
CA TYR A 373 -14.39 0.58 5.25
C TYR A 373 -13.23 1.34 5.90
N THR A 374 -12.98 2.57 5.49
CA THR A 374 -12.13 3.50 6.25
C THR A 374 -12.57 3.52 7.72
N GLY A 375 -11.66 3.36 8.65
CA GLY A 375 -11.91 3.26 10.07
C GLY A 375 -12.28 1.86 10.58
N THR A 376 -12.28 0.83 9.73
CA THR A 376 -12.44 -0.56 10.19
C THR A 376 -11.22 -1.00 10.99
N LYS A 377 -11.47 -1.63 12.13
CA LYS A 377 -10.46 -2.30 12.98
C LYS A 377 -10.74 -3.79 13.01
N LEU A 378 -9.80 -4.57 12.53
CA LEU A 378 -9.86 -6.04 12.54
C LEU A 378 -8.88 -6.57 13.57
N VAL A 379 -9.34 -7.45 14.47
CA VAL A 379 -8.50 -8.07 15.50
C VAL A 379 -8.47 -9.56 15.30
N PHE A 380 -7.25 -10.10 15.19
CA PHE A 380 -6.94 -11.50 14.98
C PHE A 380 -6.09 -12.02 16.16
N GLY A 381 -6.43 -13.18 16.68
CA GLY A 381 -5.76 -13.76 17.85
C GLY A 381 -6.44 -13.39 19.17
N ALA A 382 -5.85 -13.86 20.27
CA ALA A 382 -6.40 -13.73 21.61
C ALA A 382 -6.18 -12.32 22.20
#